data_9d5c5908309fafa916dd8cfc2f41227a
#
_entry.id   9d5c5908309fafa916dd8cfc2f41227a
#
_cell.length_a   1.000
_cell.length_b   1.000
_cell.length_c   1.000
_cell.angle_alpha   90.00
_cell.angle_beta   90.00
_cell.angle_gamma   90.00
#
_symmetry.space_group_name_H-M   'P 1'
#
loop_
_entity.id
_entity.type
_entity.pdbx_description
1 polymer ?
#
loop_
_entity_poly.entity_id
_entity_poly.type
_entity_poly.pdbx_seq_one_letter_code
_entity_poly.pdbx_strand_id
1 'polypeptide(L)'
;MATALSGTGPAYILLFMEAMIDAGVHLGFSRRIANELVLQTMKGTVEYARQSPRHPATLRNEVTSPGGTTAEALYHMEKGGLRTVVSRAIWAAYQRSLALGAGNEARMRRIDPAADE
;
A
#
# COMPACT_ATOMS: atom_id res chain seq x y z
N MET A 1 -12.86 8.48 -4.18
CA MET A 1 -11.40 8.43 -4.43
C MET A 1 -10.60 8.18 -3.15
N ALA A 2 -10.80 8.95 -2.10
CA ALA A 2 -10.09 8.77 -0.82
C ALA A 2 -10.25 7.36 -0.24
N THR A 3 -11.42 6.74 -0.35
CA THR A 3 -11.69 5.38 0.13
C THR A 3 -10.74 4.34 -0.48
N ALA A 4 -10.44 4.43 -1.78
CA ALA A 4 -9.55 3.49 -2.46
C ALA A 4 -8.08 3.65 -2.03
N LEU A 5 -7.70 4.82 -1.54
CA LEU A 5 -6.33 5.10 -1.11
C LEU A 5 -6.16 4.98 0.41
N SER A 6 -7.04 5.60 1.19
CA SER A 6 -6.90 5.68 2.66
C SER A 6 -7.86 4.78 3.43
N GLY A 7 -9.07 4.55 2.92
CA GLY A 7 -10.03 3.66 3.57
C GLY A 7 -9.64 2.18 3.45
N THR A 8 -9.23 1.75 2.27
CA THR A 8 -8.75 0.39 2.02
C THR A 8 -7.23 0.26 2.12
N GLY A 9 -6.52 1.39 2.14
CA GLY A 9 -5.06 1.47 2.18
C GLY A 9 -4.39 0.64 3.27
N PRO A 10 -4.92 0.61 4.51
CA PRO A 10 -4.34 -0.22 5.57
C PRO A 10 -4.19 -1.69 5.17
N ALA A 11 -5.14 -2.25 4.40
CA ALA A 11 -5.05 -3.64 3.94
C ALA A 11 -3.87 -3.86 3.00
N TYR A 12 -3.57 -2.90 2.11
CA TYR A 12 -2.41 -2.99 1.20
C TYR A 12 -1.10 -2.97 1.98
N ILE A 13 -1.01 -2.07 2.94
CA ILE A 13 0.18 -1.92 3.77
C ILE A 13 0.40 -3.17 4.64
N LEU A 14 -0.66 -3.69 5.24
CA LEU A 14 -0.59 -4.92 6.04
C LEU A 14 -0.18 -6.13 5.21
N LEU A 15 -0.67 -6.24 3.98
CA LEU A 15 -0.25 -7.30 3.06
C LEU A 15 1.23 -7.18 2.72
N PHE A 16 1.72 -5.96 2.47
CA PHE A 16 3.13 -5.72 2.21
C PHE A 16 3.99 -6.04 3.43
N MET A 17 3.55 -5.67 4.63
CA MET A 17 4.22 -6.04 5.89
C MET A 17 4.30 -7.55 6.05
N GLU A 18 3.20 -8.25 5.80
CA GLU A 18 3.14 -9.71 5.87
C GLU A 18 4.15 -10.36 4.92
N ALA A 19 4.23 -9.88 3.69
CA ALA A 19 5.21 -10.35 2.71
C ALA A 19 6.64 -10.14 3.20
N MET A 20 6.94 -8.98 3.79
CA MET A 20 8.26 -8.69 4.35
C MET A 20 8.57 -9.59 5.56
N ILE A 21 7.60 -9.80 6.45
CA ILE A 21 7.76 -10.66 7.63
C ILE A 21 8.03 -12.11 7.19
N ASP A 22 7.26 -12.62 6.24
CA ASP A 22 7.43 -13.97 5.71
C ASP A 22 8.80 -14.14 5.07
N ALA A 23 9.27 -13.16 4.32
CA ALA A 23 10.62 -13.16 3.76
C ALA A 23 11.69 -13.16 4.87
N GLY A 24 11.49 -12.40 5.95
CA GLY A 24 12.38 -12.39 7.10
C GLY A 24 12.48 -13.74 7.79
N VAL A 25 11.34 -14.42 7.95
CA VAL A 25 11.30 -15.78 8.50
C VAL A 25 12.04 -16.75 7.59
N HIS A 26 11.87 -16.62 6.28
CA HIS A 26 12.59 -17.45 5.29
C HIS A 26 14.11 -17.23 5.36
N LEU A 27 14.56 -16.04 5.72
CA LEU A 27 15.98 -15.73 5.93
C LEU A 27 16.55 -16.34 7.22
N GLY A 28 15.70 -16.77 8.15
CA GLY A 28 16.11 -17.41 9.40
C GLY A 28 15.74 -16.65 10.68
N PHE A 29 15.09 -15.49 10.58
CA PHE A 29 14.58 -14.80 11.77
C PHE A 29 13.37 -15.53 12.36
N SER A 30 13.20 -15.49 13.68
CA SER A 30 11.92 -15.88 14.28
C SER A 30 10.83 -14.92 13.80
N ARG A 31 9.59 -15.39 13.75
CA ARG A 31 8.45 -14.55 13.35
C ARG A 31 8.32 -13.30 14.22
N ARG A 32 8.55 -13.44 15.52
CA ARG A 32 8.50 -12.32 16.45
C ARG A 32 9.54 -11.24 16.10
N ILE A 33 10.78 -11.64 15.85
CA ILE A 33 11.85 -10.70 15.50
C ILE A 33 11.60 -10.09 14.11
N ALA A 34 11.22 -10.90 13.14
CA ALA A 34 10.89 -10.39 11.80
C ALA A 34 9.76 -9.34 11.86
N ASN A 35 8.72 -9.60 12.67
CA ASN A 35 7.62 -8.67 12.87
C ASN A 35 8.11 -7.34 13.48
N GLU A 36 8.92 -7.39 14.53
CA GLU A 36 9.46 -6.17 15.15
C GLU A 36 10.34 -5.36 14.20
N LEU A 37 11.19 -6.03 13.43
CA LEU A 37 12.06 -5.38 12.44
C LEU A 37 11.23 -4.69 11.35
N VAL A 38 10.23 -5.35 10.83
CA VAL A 38 9.37 -4.81 9.78
C VAL A 38 8.56 -3.62 10.29
N LEU A 39 7.92 -3.75 11.45
CA LEU A 39 7.14 -2.65 12.03
C LEU A 39 8.01 -1.42 12.32
N GLN A 40 9.19 -1.60 12.88
CA GLN A 40 10.11 -0.49 13.16
C GLN A 40 10.61 0.15 11.87
N THR A 41 10.90 -0.63 10.84
CA THR A 41 11.31 -0.14 9.52
C THR A 41 10.21 0.70 8.89
N MET A 42 8.97 0.22 8.92
CA MET A 42 7.82 0.95 8.39
C MET A 42 7.60 2.27 9.13
N LYS A 43 7.62 2.23 10.46
CA LYS A 43 7.46 3.42 11.30
C LYS A 43 8.53 4.46 11.00
N GLY A 44 9.79 4.06 11.00
CA GLY A 44 10.91 4.97 10.73
C GLY A 44 10.85 5.57 9.33
N THR A 45 10.48 4.78 8.34
CA THR A 45 10.36 5.23 6.95
C THR A 45 9.23 6.25 6.79
N VAL A 46 8.07 6.02 7.42
CA VAL A 46 6.96 6.97 7.41
C VAL A 46 7.37 8.30 8.03
N GLU A 47 8.03 8.28 9.19
CA GLU A 47 8.52 9.50 9.83
C GLU A 47 9.57 10.22 8.98
N TYR A 48 10.50 9.50 8.39
CA TYR A 48 11.47 10.07 7.46
C TYR A 48 10.79 10.79 6.29
N ALA A 49 9.78 10.16 5.70
CA ALA A 49 9.03 10.75 4.60
C ALA A 49 8.22 11.99 5.04
N ARG A 50 7.66 11.98 6.25
CA ARG A 50 6.91 13.13 6.80
C ARG A 50 7.79 14.35 7.03
N GLN A 51 9.00 14.13 7.54
CA GLN A 51 9.93 15.21 7.90
C GLN A 51 10.62 15.82 6.68
N SER A 52 10.51 15.20 5.51
CA SER A 52 11.17 15.66 4.31
C SER A 52 10.14 16.01 3.24
N PRO A 53 10.17 17.25 2.69
CA PRO A 53 9.27 17.65 1.60
C PRO A 53 9.67 17.07 0.24
N ARG A 54 10.77 16.34 0.17
CA ARG A 54 11.29 15.80 -1.08
C ARG A 54 10.44 14.63 -1.60
N HIS A 55 10.45 14.43 -2.90
CA HIS A 55 9.73 13.34 -3.54
C HIS A 55 10.21 11.97 -3.00
N PRO A 56 9.30 10.99 -2.82
CA PRO A 56 9.68 9.65 -2.37
C PRO A 56 10.79 8.99 -3.19
N ALA A 57 10.85 9.22 -4.49
CA ALA A 57 11.92 8.72 -5.34
C ALA A 57 13.29 9.26 -4.94
N THR A 58 13.38 10.52 -4.57
CA THR A 58 14.61 11.15 -4.08
C THR A 58 15.02 10.54 -2.74
N LEU A 59 14.08 10.37 -1.82
CA LEU A 59 14.33 9.75 -0.51
C LEU A 59 14.79 8.31 -0.67
N ARG A 60 14.16 7.55 -1.56
CA ARG A 60 14.57 6.18 -1.87
C ARG A 60 15.99 6.13 -2.42
N ASN A 61 16.36 7.04 -3.29
CA ASN A 61 17.71 7.10 -3.85
C ASN A 61 18.77 7.39 -2.78
N GLU A 62 18.44 8.18 -1.78
CA GLU A 62 19.36 8.48 -0.68
C GLU A 62 19.68 7.26 0.19
N VAL A 63 18.75 6.32 0.33
CA VAL A 63 18.96 5.08 1.07
C VAL A 63 19.43 3.93 0.17
N THR A 64 19.67 4.20 -1.11
CA THR A 64 20.09 3.20 -2.09
C THR A 64 21.53 3.48 -2.51
N SER A 65 22.46 2.62 -2.10
CA SER A 65 23.84 2.67 -2.58
C SER A 65 23.96 1.94 -3.91
N PRO A 66 24.70 2.51 -4.91
CA PRO A 66 24.94 1.83 -6.17
C PRO A 66 25.59 0.45 -5.95
N GLY A 67 25.02 -0.60 -6.57
CA GLY A 67 25.52 -1.97 -6.44
C GLY A 67 25.30 -2.62 -5.09
N GLY A 68 24.59 -1.95 -4.16
CA GLY A 68 24.30 -2.47 -2.83
C GLY A 68 23.08 -3.38 -2.77
N THR A 69 22.80 -3.89 -1.56
CA THR A 69 21.66 -4.80 -1.31
C THR A 69 20.32 -4.15 -1.64
N THR A 70 20.18 -2.87 -1.34
CA THR A 70 18.94 -2.12 -1.64
C THR A 70 18.71 -2.04 -3.15
N ALA A 71 19.73 -1.74 -3.94
CA ALA A 71 19.63 -1.66 -5.39
C ALA A 71 19.20 -3.00 -5.99
N GLU A 72 19.74 -4.09 -5.52
CA GLU A 72 19.38 -5.43 -5.97
C GLU A 72 17.94 -5.79 -5.63
N ALA A 73 17.49 -5.48 -4.41
CA ALA A 73 16.11 -5.70 -4.01
C ALA A 73 15.12 -4.89 -4.85
N LEU A 74 15.42 -3.61 -5.08
CA LEU A 74 14.56 -2.74 -5.90
C LEU A 74 14.49 -3.22 -7.35
N TYR A 75 15.58 -3.73 -7.90
CA TYR A 75 15.58 -4.34 -9.24
C TYR A 75 14.54 -5.45 -9.35
N HIS A 76 14.51 -6.36 -8.38
CA HIS A 76 13.54 -7.46 -8.38
C HIS A 76 12.10 -6.98 -8.19
N MET A 77 11.86 -5.97 -7.36
CA MET A 77 10.53 -5.38 -7.19
C MET A 77 10.04 -4.72 -8.48
N GLU A 78 10.88 -3.93 -9.14
CA GLU A 78 10.55 -3.28 -10.41
C GLU A 78 10.32 -4.32 -11.53
N LYS A 79 11.17 -5.33 -11.61
CA LYS A 79 11.02 -6.43 -12.58
C LYS A 79 9.73 -7.21 -12.38
N GLY A 80 9.32 -7.42 -11.13
CA GLY A 80 8.06 -8.07 -10.78
C GLY A 80 6.81 -7.21 -11.02
N GLY A 81 6.97 -5.94 -11.37
CA GLY A 81 5.85 -5.07 -11.69
C GLY A 81 5.10 -4.52 -10.48
N LEU A 82 5.78 -4.30 -9.35
CA LEU A 82 5.15 -3.81 -8.13
C LEU A 82 4.29 -2.56 -8.36
N ARG A 83 4.78 -1.58 -9.11
CA ARG A 83 4.04 -0.35 -9.38
C ARG A 83 2.73 -0.62 -10.12
N THR A 84 2.76 -1.49 -11.11
CA THR A 84 1.58 -1.87 -11.88
C THR A 84 0.55 -2.60 -11.01
N VAL A 85 1.01 -3.51 -10.15
CA VAL A 85 0.14 -4.24 -9.23
C VAL A 85 -0.56 -3.29 -8.27
N VAL A 86 0.17 -2.36 -7.66
CA VAL A 86 -0.38 -1.36 -6.73
C VAL A 86 -1.38 -0.44 -7.45
N SER A 87 -1.02 0.07 -8.61
CA SER A 87 -1.88 0.95 -9.40
C SER A 87 -3.19 0.26 -9.80
N ARG A 88 -3.12 -0.97 -10.26
CA ARG A 88 -4.31 -1.76 -10.64
C ARG A 88 -5.19 -2.09 -9.45
N ALA A 89 -4.60 -2.43 -8.32
CA ALA A 89 -5.35 -2.74 -7.10
C ALA A 89 -6.14 -1.53 -6.60
N ILE A 90 -5.52 -0.36 -6.55
CA ILE A 90 -6.17 0.88 -6.12
C ILE A 90 -7.28 1.28 -7.08
N TRP A 91 -7.04 1.16 -8.39
CA TRP A 91 -8.06 1.44 -9.41
C TRP A 91 -9.27 0.50 -9.28
N ALA A 92 -9.03 -0.79 -9.08
CA ALA A 92 -10.10 -1.78 -8.87
C ALA A 92 -10.92 -1.47 -7.62
N ALA A 93 -10.27 -1.07 -6.52
CA ALA A 93 -10.94 -0.65 -5.30
C ALA A 93 -11.81 0.60 -5.53
N TYR A 94 -11.30 1.56 -6.29
CA TYR A 94 -12.04 2.76 -6.66
C TYR A 94 -13.29 2.42 -7.47
N GLN A 95 -13.16 1.59 -8.50
CA GLN A 95 -14.30 1.15 -9.32
C GLN A 95 -15.34 0.40 -8.49
N ARG A 96 -14.88 -0.45 -7.57
CA ARG A 96 -15.79 -1.17 -6.66
C ARG A 96 -16.54 -0.21 -5.73
N SER A 97 -15.87 0.80 -5.22
CA SER A 97 -16.52 1.81 -4.36
C SER A 97 -17.58 2.61 -5.12
N LEU A 98 -17.34 2.93 -6.39
CA LEU A 98 -18.34 3.56 -7.26
C LEU A 98 -19.55 2.65 -7.48
N ALA A 99 -19.32 1.37 -7.77
CA ALA A 99 -20.39 0.39 -7.98
C ALA A 99 -21.24 0.20 -6.73
N LEU A 100 -20.63 0.14 -5.56
CA LEU A 100 -21.34 0.06 -4.28
C LEU A 100 -22.14 1.33 -3.99
N GLY A 101 -21.58 2.51 -4.27
CA GLY A 101 -22.27 3.79 -4.13
C GLY A 101 -23.49 3.88 -5.04
N ALA A 102 -23.35 3.51 -6.33
CA ALA A 102 -24.46 3.47 -7.27
C ALA A 102 -25.54 2.46 -6.84
N GLY A 103 -25.15 1.28 -6.34
CA GLY A 103 -26.08 0.30 -5.79
C GLY A 103 -26.86 0.81 -4.61
N ASN A 104 -26.21 1.53 -3.69
CA ASN A 104 -26.86 2.15 -2.54
C ASN A 104 -27.85 3.26 -2.97
N GLU A 105 -27.47 4.10 -3.89
CA GLU A 105 -28.35 5.13 -4.44
C GLU A 105 -29.59 4.51 -5.08
N ALA A 106 -29.44 3.49 -5.91
CA ALA A 106 -30.55 2.78 -6.53
C ALA A 106 -31.48 2.14 -5.48
N ARG A 107 -30.92 1.60 -4.40
CA ARG A 107 -31.70 1.04 -3.28
C ARG A 107 -32.47 2.12 -2.54
N MET A 108 -31.85 3.27 -2.27
CA MET A 108 -32.51 4.40 -1.59
C MET A 108 -33.66 4.95 -2.42
N ARG A 109 -33.51 5.10 -3.73
CA ARG A 109 -34.59 5.53 -4.65
C ARG A 109 -35.77 4.57 -4.65
N ARG A 110 -35.54 3.27 -4.48
CA ARG A 110 -36.62 2.26 -4.38
C ARG A 110 -37.40 2.36 -3.07
N ILE A 111 -36.73 2.80 -1.99
CA ILE A 111 -37.32 2.93 -0.65
C ILE A 111 -38.07 4.26 -0.53
N ASP A 112 -37.58 5.32 -1.14
CA ASP A 112 -38.18 6.65 -1.12
C ASP A 112 -38.21 7.27 -2.53
N PRO A 113 -39.29 6.95 -3.31
CA PRO A 113 -39.43 7.50 -4.66
C PRO A 113 -39.61 9.03 -4.69
N ALA A 114 -39.93 9.66 -3.55
CA ALA A 114 -40.14 11.11 -3.45
C ALA A 114 -38.83 11.87 -3.18
N ALA A 115 -37.72 11.21 -2.95
CA ALA A 115 -36.44 11.86 -2.68
C ALA A 115 -35.86 12.60 -3.91
N ASP A 116 -36.42 12.40 -5.12
CA ASP A 116 -36.02 13.06 -6.36
C ASP A 116 -36.92 14.28 -6.72
N GLU A 117 -37.87 14.65 -5.88
CA GLU A 117 -38.69 15.87 -6.01
C GLU A 117 -38.18 16.95 -5.04
#